data_364906d573fe7ad93b59027c21213444
#
_entry.id   364906d573fe7ad93b59027c21213444
#
_cell.length_a   1.000
_cell.length_b   1.000
_cell.length_c   1.000
_cell.angle_alpha   90.00
_cell.angle_beta   90.00
_cell.angle_gamma   90.00
#
_symmetry.space_group_name_H-M   'P 1'
#
loop_
_entity.id
_entity.type
_entity.pdbx_description
1 polymer ?
#
loop_
_entity_poly.entity_id
_entity_poly.type
_entity_poly.pdbx_seq_one_letter_code
_entity_poly.pdbx_strand_id
1 'polypeptide(L)'
;MQKNTRREFLKSTVATGAGFALLDPYPVAHGNLELKKKIALGYDNFAVRAMGWNALNLIDYAAKLKCDTLFITDFGPFEKLDDQNYLQDLSKKAADHGVKILLGSWSICPTARRFKKDWGNADEHLKLGVRMAKALGSPAFRVILGDSGDRLSDGGIEARISDTVAVLKRNKTYCVDHGIKIAVENHAGDMHSTELVTLIEEAGSDFVGANMDSGNAVWTLEDPVENLRNLGKYAITTSLRDTALWESENGVTAQWTAMGEGTVDLKSYFELYAKLCPNTAVNIETISGFNRELRTKDKAFWKAWPKGEPTGY
;
A
#
# COMPACT_ATOMS: atom_id res chain seq x y z
N MET A 1 -24.02 -28.95 -2.89
CA MET A 1 -23.59 -27.74 -2.17
C MET A 1 -24.10 -26.52 -2.92
N GLN A 2 -25.11 -25.84 -2.37
CA GLN A 2 -25.68 -24.64 -2.97
C GLN A 2 -24.71 -23.45 -2.79
N LYS A 3 -24.35 -22.79 -3.88
CA LYS A 3 -23.54 -21.55 -3.84
C LYS A 3 -24.44 -20.41 -3.41
N ASN A 4 -24.25 -19.87 -2.22
CA ASN A 4 -24.91 -18.63 -1.80
C ASN A 4 -24.43 -17.47 -2.67
N THR A 5 -25.35 -16.68 -3.20
CA THR A 5 -25.03 -15.51 -4.02
C THR A 5 -24.65 -14.31 -3.14
N ARG A 6 -23.83 -13.38 -3.67
CA ARG A 6 -23.42 -12.13 -3.00
C ARG A 6 -24.58 -11.36 -2.35
N ARG A 7 -25.77 -11.48 -2.93
CA ARG A 7 -26.99 -10.82 -2.46
C ARG A 7 -27.59 -11.47 -1.20
N GLU A 8 -27.35 -12.77 -1.00
CA GLU A 8 -27.83 -13.52 0.16
C GLU A 8 -26.90 -13.33 1.37
N PHE A 9 -25.60 -13.18 1.16
CA PHE A 9 -24.65 -12.83 2.21
C PHE A 9 -24.96 -11.46 2.83
N LEU A 10 -25.29 -10.45 2.01
CA LEU A 10 -25.67 -9.12 2.50
C LEU A 10 -27.03 -9.11 3.22
N LYS A 11 -27.95 -10.02 2.89
CA LYS A 11 -29.25 -10.13 3.54
C LYS A 11 -29.18 -10.87 4.89
N SER A 12 -28.27 -11.84 5.05
CA SER A 12 -28.14 -12.59 6.30
C SER A 12 -27.54 -11.76 7.43
N THR A 13 -26.80 -10.69 7.11
CA THR A 13 -26.22 -9.77 8.11
C THR A 13 -27.24 -8.75 8.65
N VAL A 14 -28.40 -8.61 8.01
CA VAL A 14 -29.45 -7.65 8.42
C VAL A 14 -30.61 -8.33 9.18
N ALA A 15 -30.73 -9.65 9.11
CA ALA A 15 -31.90 -10.39 9.60
C ALA A 15 -31.82 -10.91 11.04
N THR A 16 -30.75 -10.62 11.80
CA THR A 16 -30.62 -11.06 13.23
C THR A 16 -30.90 -9.96 14.24
N GLY A 17 -31.65 -8.94 13.86
CA GLY A 17 -31.98 -7.78 14.70
C GLY A 17 -33.47 -7.58 15.02
N ALA A 18 -34.33 -8.61 14.96
CA ALA A 18 -35.73 -8.43 15.34
C ALA A 18 -36.26 -9.68 16.03
N GLY A 19 -36.46 -9.58 17.34
CA GLY A 19 -37.29 -10.50 18.11
C GLY A 19 -36.75 -10.84 19.48
N PHE A 20 -37.05 -9.99 20.49
CA PHE A 20 -37.58 -10.34 21.79
C PHE A 20 -37.67 -9.05 22.61
N ALA A 21 -38.85 -8.45 22.60
CA ALA A 21 -39.24 -7.50 23.62
C ALA A 21 -40.11 -8.24 24.63
N LEU A 22 -39.66 -8.27 25.91
CA LEU A 22 -40.51 -8.13 27.08
C LEU A 22 -39.66 -8.20 28.36
N LEU A 23 -39.77 -7.07 29.15
CA LEU A 23 -39.56 -6.94 30.59
C LEU A 23 -38.13 -6.90 31.12
N ASP A 24 -37.56 -5.67 31.32
CA ASP A 24 -37.25 -5.16 32.64
C ASP A 24 -36.88 -3.66 32.62
N PRO A 25 -37.31 -2.84 33.61
CA PRO A 25 -37.09 -1.40 33.64
C PRO A 25 -35.78 -1.06 34.36
N TYR A 26 -34.64 -1.32 33.70
CA TYR A 26 -33.39 -0.69 34.14
C TYR A 26 -33.04 0.45 33.16
N PRO A 27 -32.60 1.60 33.67
CA PRO A 27 -32.19 2.70 32.79
C PRO A 27 -31.00 2.24 31.97
N VAL A 28 -31.23 1.96 30.67
CA VAL A 28 -30.16 1.80 29.71
C VAL A 28 -29.41 3.12 29.68
N ALA A 29 -28.25 3.16 30.30
CA ALA A 29 -27.29 4.23 30.07
C ALA A 29 -27.10 4.35 28.56
N HIS A 30 -27.57 5.45 27.97
CA HIS A 30 -27.19 5.84 26.61
C HIS A 30 -25.71 6.12 26.65
N GLY A 31 -24.90 5.04 26.56
CA GLY A 31 -23.50 5.14 26.19
C GLY A 31 -23.47 5.86 24.86
N ASN A 32 -22.81 7.00 24.81
CA ASN A 32 -22.48 7.67 23.56
C ASN A 32 -21.97 6.61 22.58
N LEU A 33 -22.76 6.30 21.55
CA LEU A 33 -22.27 5.60 20.37
C LEU A 33 -21.23 6.55 19.79
N GLU A 34 -19.97 6.37 20.20
CA GLU A 34 -18.86 6.93 19.43
C GLU A 34 -19.09 6.46 18.00
N LEU A 35 -19.40 7.40 17.12
CA LEU A 35 -19.47 7.17 15.69
C LEU A 35 -18.15 6.52 15.31
N LYS A 36 -18.14 5.20 15.07
CA LYS A 36 -16.96 4.46 14.65
C LYS A 36 -16.44 5.20 13.42
N LYS A 37 -15.25 5.78 13.53
CA LYS A 37 -14.65 6.56 12.46
C LYS A 37 -14.59 5.68 11.21
N LYS A 38 -15.25 6.11 10.13
CA LYS A 38 -15.24 5.40 8.86
C LYS A 38 -13.81 5.44 8.30
N ILE A 39 -13.22 4.29 8.03
CA ILE A 39 -11.94 4.21 7.31
C ILE A 39 -12.19 4.64 5.86
N ALA A 40 -11.40 5.59 5.38
CA ALA A 40 -11.49 6.05 3.99
C ALA A 40 -11.15 4.92 3.01
N LEU A 41 -11.90 4.84 1.91
CA LEU A 41 -11.74 3.81 0.88
C LEU A 41 -11.46 4.45 -0.48
N GLY A 42 -10.47 3.94 -1.17
CA GLY A 42 -10.10 4.36 -2.50
C GLY A 42 -9.50 3.25 -3.33
N TYR A 43 -8.89 3.62 -4.43
CA TYR A 43 -8.14 2.68 -5.27
C TYR A 43 -6.79 3.27 -5.69
N ASP A 44 -5.87 2.36 -5.97
CA ASP A 44 -4.58 2.63 -6.59
C ASP A 44 -4.72 2.53 -8.12
N ASN A 45 -4.19 3.50 -8.86
CA ASN A 45 -4.33 3.57 -10.31
C ASN A 45 -3.73 2.36 -11.04
N PHE A 46 -2.79 1.64 -10.43
CA PHE A 46 -2.25 0.42 -11.01
C PHE A 46 -3.31 -0.68 -11.19
N ALA A 47 -4.36 -0.70 -10.37
CA ALA A 47 -5.50 -1.62 -10.56
C ALA A 47 -6.19 -1.44 -11.93
N VAL A 48 -6.13 -0.23 -12.50
CA VAL A 48 -6.74 0.12 -13.79
C VAL A 48 -5.73 0.55 -14.85
N ARG A 49 -4.44 0.27 -14.65
CA ARG A 49 -3.35 0.72 -15.53
C ARG A 49 -3.53 0.32 -17.01
N ALA A 50 -4.20 -0.81 -17.26
CA ALA A 50 -4.49 -1.27 -18.62
C ALA A 50 -5.38 -0.30 -19.41
N MET A 51 -6.07 0.61 -18.74
CA MET A 51 -6.93 1.61 -19.38
C MET A 51 -6.13 2.76 -20.02
N GLY A 52 -4.85 2.94 -19.64
CA GLY A 52 -4.01 4.03 -20.15
C GLY A 52 -4.53 5.44 -19.81
N TRP A 53 -5.24 5.59 -18.70
CA TRP A 53 -5.91 6.84 -18.32
C TRP A 53 -4.91 7.87 -17.77
N ASN A 54 -5.13 9.14 -18.14
CA ASN A 54 -4.45 10.28 -17.51
C ASN A 54 -5.09 10.63 -16.15
N ALA A 55 -4.49 11.58 -15.43
CA ALA A 55 -4.92 11.97 -14.09
C ALA A 55 -6.39 12.45 -14.05
N LEU A 56 -6.86 13.16 -15.07
CA LEU A 56 -8.25 13.61 -15.16
C LEU A 56 -9.24 12.45 -15.24
N ASN A 57 -8.95 11.45 -16.10
CA ASN A 57 -9.80 10.26 -16.22
C ASN A 57 -9.82 9.45 -14.92
N LEU A 58 -8.68 9.35 -14.23
CA LEU A 58 -8.58 8.66 -12.94
C LEU A 58 -9.43 9.36 -11.86
N ILE A 59 -9.41 10.70 -11.81
CA ILE A 59 -10.25 11.49 -10.89
C ILE A 59 -11.74 11.25 -11.18
N ASP A 60 -12.15 11.32 -12.46
CA ASP A 60 -13.55 11.10 -12.86
C ASP A 60 -14.02 9.68 -12.51
N TYR A 61 -13.12 8.69 -12.65
CA TYR A 61 -13.43 7.32 -12.27
C TYR A 61 -13.53 7.14 -10.73
N ALA A 62 -12.64 7.77 -9.96
CA ALA A 62 -12.72 7.80 -8.50
C ALA A 62 -14.05 8.41 -8.02
N ALA A 63 -14.45 9.53 -8.61
CA ALA A 63 -15.72 10.20 -8.35
C ALA A 63 -16.92 9.28 -8.66
N LYS A 64 -16.92 8.61 -9.84
CA LYS A 64 -17.94 7.65 -10.23
C LYS A 64 -18.07 6.48 -9.25
N LEU A 65 -16.96 5.99 -8.71
CA LEU A 65 -16.92 4.93 -7.71
C LEU A 65 -17.24 5.43 -6.29
N LYS A 66 -17.36 6.75 -6.09
CA LYS A 66 -17.54 7.39 -4.78
C LYS A 66 -16.40 7.06 -3.82
N CYS A 67 -15.18 7.06 -4.32
CA CYS A 67 -13.98 6.86 -3.53
C CYS A 67 -13.72 8.07 -2.65
N ASP A 68 -13.20 7.84 -1.43
CA ASP A 68 -12.67 8.87 -0.56
C ASP A 68 -11.24 9.29 -0.98
N THR A 69 -10.49 8.36 -1.60
CA THR A 69 -9.11 8.57 -2.05
C THR A 69 -8.86 8.01 -3.45
N LEU A 70 -7.93 8.64 -4.16
CA LEU A 70 -7.31 8.16 -5.39
C LEU A 70 -5.80 8.13 -5.19
N PHE A 71 -5.18 6.97 -5.28
CA PHE A 71 -3.74 6.84 -5.18
C PHE A 71 -3.14 6.71 -6.58
N ILE A 72 -2.36 7.71 -7.01
CA ILE A 72 -1.62 7.69 -8.28
C ILE A 72 -0.17 7.37 -7.94
N THR A 73 0.26 6.14 -8.23
CA THR A 73 1.54 5.56 -7.78
C THR A 73 2.66 5.61 -8.81
N ASP A 74 2.46 6.33 -9.91
CA ASP A 74 3.51 6.70 -10.86
C ASP A 74 3.24 8.07 -11.52
N PHE A 75 4.25 8.61 -12.22
CA PHE A 75 4.13 9.91 -12.87
C PHE A 75 3.53 9.86 -14.28
N GLY A 76 3.33 8.66 -14.85
CA GLY A 76 2.81 8.49 -16.20
C GLY A 76 1.46 9.15 -16.48
N PRO A 77 0.49 9.14 -15.55
CA PRO A 77 -0.79 9.81 -15.73
C PRO A 77 -0.74 11.34 -15.85
N PHE A 78 0.36 11.98 -15.44
CA PHE A 78 0.47 13.44 -15.43
C PHE A 78 1.08 13.94 -16.73
N GLU A 79 0.45 14.94 -17.36
CA GLU A 79 0.96 15.58 -18.59
C GLU A 79 2.13 16.54 -18.29
N LYS A 80 2.12 17.14 -17.10
CA LYS A 80 3.14 18.10 -16.66
C LYS A 80 3.51 17.81 -15.20
N LEU A 81 4.77 17.48 -14.97
CA LEU A 81 5.22 17.04 -13.65
C LEU A 81 5.55 18.18 -12.68
N ASP A 82 6.07 19.31 -13.17
CA ASP A 82 6.54 20.43 -12.34
C ASP A 82 5.76 21.74 -12.59
N ASP A 83 4.58 21.65 -13.23
CA ASP A 83 3.66 22.77 -13.42
C ASP A 83 2.69 22.84 -12.23
N GLN A 84 2.98 23.78 -11.31
CA GLN A 84 2.22 23.91 -10.06
C GLN A 84 0.75 24.24 -10.30
N ASN A 85 0.42 25.07 -11.31
CA ASN A 85 -0.96 25.43 -11.62
C ASN A 85 -1.73 24.21 -12.13
N TYR A 86 -1.16 23.44 -13.07
CA TYR A 86 -1.77 22.22 -13.57
C TYR A 86 -2.05 21.21 -12.45
N LEU A 87 -1.08 21.00 -11.54
CA LEU A 87 -1.25 20.07 -10.42
C LEU A 87 -2.30 20.55 -9.40
N GLN A 88 -2.37 21.87 -9.15
CA GLN A 88 -3.39 22.47 -8.28
C GLN A 88 -4.79 22.37 -8.90
N ASP A 89 -4.93 22.52 -10.22
CA ASP A 89 -6.20 22.34 -10.92
C ASP A 89 -6.71 20.89 -10.80
N LEU A 90 -5.82 19.89 -10.91
CA LEU A 90 -6.15 18.51 -10.66
C LEU A 90 -6.59 18.28 -9.20
N SER A 91 -5.85 18.84 -8.24
CA SER A 91 -6.20 18.78 -6.82
C SER A 91 -7.57 19.37 -6.55
N LYS A 92 -7.85 20.54 -7.10
CA LYS A 92 -9.15 21.21 -6.97
C LYS A 92 -10.26 20.36 -7.57
N LYS A 93 -10.09 19.84 -8.79
CA LYS A 93 -11.08 18.96 -9.43
C LYS A 93 -11.39 17.74 -8.56
N ALA A 94 -10.37 17.07 -8.01
CA ALA A 94 -10.57 15.94 -7.12
C ALA A 94 -11.35 16.33 -5.86
N ALA A 95 -10.98 17.45 -5.24
CA ALA A 95 -11.65 17.99 -4.05
C ALA A 95 -13.12 18.37 -4.30
N ASP A 96 -13.45 18.92 -5.47
CA ASP A 96 -14.82 19.25 -5.89
C ASP A 96 -15.71 17.97 -5.94
N HIS A 97 -15.10 16.81 -6.13
CA HIS A 97 -15.76 15.49 -6.06
C HIS A 97 -15.61 14.77 -4.71
N GLY A 98 -15.01 15.41 -3.70
CA GLY A 98 -14.75 14.80 -2.40
C GLY A 98 -13.64 13.74 -2.41
N VAL A 99 -12.82 13.69 -3.44
CA VAL A 99 -11.71 12.74 -3.59
C VAL A 99 -10.40 13.40 -3.17
N LYS A 100 -9.63 12.73 -2.31
CA LYS A 100 -8.27 13.13 -1.96
C LYS A 100 -7.26 12.37 -2.81
N ILE A 101 -6.37 13.09 -3.50
CA ILE A 101 -5.27 12.48 -4.25
C ILE A 101 -4.15 12.10 -3.26
N LEU A 102 -3.63 10.88 -3.40
CA LEU A 102 -2.37 10.44 -2.84
C LEU A 102 -1.39 10.22 -4.00
N LEU A 103 -0.11 10.53 -3.79
CA LEU A 103 0.91 10.47 -4.84
C LEU A 103 2.00 9.47 -4.51
N GLY A 104 2.44 8.75 -5.53
CA GLY A 104 3.63 7.88 -5.47
C GLY A 104 4.43 7.89 -6.75
N SER A 105 5.58 7.23 -6.70
CA SER A 105 6.46 7.00 -7.84
C SER A 105 7.31 5.75 -7.62
N TRP A 106 8.37 5.63 -8.41
CA TRP A 106 9.25 4.49 -8.44
C TRP A 106 10.40 4.57 -7.41
N SER A 107 11.43 3.74 -7.61
CA SER A 107 12.56 3.63 -6.71
C SER A 107 13.34 4.95 -6.57
N ILE A 108 13.70 5.27 -5.32
CA ILE A 108 14.71 6.28 -4.98
C ILE A 108 16.03 5.67 -4.52
N CYS A 109 16.17 4.34 -4.60
CA CYS A 109 17.43 3.66 -4.35
C CYS A 109 18.33 3.79 -5.58
N PRO A 110 19.43 4.55 -5.53
CA PRO A 110 20.25 4.83 -6.73
C PRO A 110 20.95 3.58 -7.29
N THR A 111 21.07 2.53 -6.50
CA THR A 111 21.73 1.28 -6.82
C THR A 111 20.77 0.12 -7.09
N ALA A 112 19.46 0.37 -6.99
CA ALA A 112 18.45 -0.63 -7.33
C ALA A 112 18.50 -0.97 -8.82
N ARG A 113 18.32 -2.25 -9.15
CA ARG A 113 18.42 -2.78 -10.52
C ARG A 113 17.49 -2.07 -11.52
N ARG A 114 16.36 -1.57 -11.06
CA ARG A 114 15.34 -0.88 -11.86
C ARG A 114 15.24 0.61 -11.56
N PHE A 115 16.30 1.21 -11.00
CA PHE A 115 16.34 2.65 -10.79
C PHE A 115 16.14 3.39 -12.12
N LYS A 116 15.14 4.26 -12.17
CA LYS A 116 14.84 5.08 -13.36
C LYS A 116 15.52 6.43 -13.27
N LYS A 117 16.22 6.82 -14.36
CA LYS A 117 16.90 8.12 -14.47
C LYS A 117 16.04 9.19 -15.15
N ASP A 118 14.79 8.86 -15.50
CA ASP A 118 13.89 9.77 -16.24
C ASP A 118 13.63 11.08 -15.48
N TRP A 119 13.79 11.06 -14.17
CA TRP A 119 13.58 12.23 -13.29
C TRP A 119 14.88 12.67 -12.59
N GLY A 120 16.03 12.38 -13.21
CA GLY A 120 17.35 12.71 -12.68
C GLY A 120 17.90 11.66 -11.72
N ASN A 121 18.72 12.09 -10.76
CA ASN A 121 19.25 11.24 -9.70
C ASN A 121 18.19 11.04 -8.59
N ALA A 122 18.51 10.22 -7.59
CA ALA A 122 17.58 9.87 -6.51
C ALA A 122 17.09 11.09 -5.70
N ASP A 123 17.97 12.07 -5.47
CA ASP A 123 17.63 13.30 -4.74
C ASP A 123 16.69 14.20 -5.58
N GLU A 124 16.95 14.32 -6.88
CA GLU A 124 16.10 15.10 -7.82
C GLU A 124 14.73 14.46 -7.96
N HIS A 125 14.66 13.14 -8.12
CA HIS A 125 13.41 12.38 -8.20
C HIS A 125 12.58 12.56 -6.91
N LEU A 126 13.20 12.39 -5.74
CA LEU A 126 12.52 12.58 -4.46
C LEU A 126 11.97 14.01 -4.31
N LYS A 127 12.78 15.02 -4.62
CA LYS A 127 12.37 16.44 -4.55
C LYS A 127 11.25 16.78 -5.53
N LEU A 128 11.28 16.24 -6.74
CA LEU A 128 10.18 16.38 -7.70
C LEU A 128 8.88 15.81 -7.13
N GLY A 129 8.92 14.56 -6.62
CA GLY A 129 7.75 13.92 -6.01
C GLY A 129 7.19 14.69 -4.82
N VAL A 130 8.05 15.26 -3.97
CA VAL A 130 7.65 16.09 -2.83
C VAL A 130 6.94 17.39 -3.31
N ARG A 131 7.45 18.08 -4.33
CA ARG A 131 6.79 19.26 -4.90
C ARG A 131 5.44 18.93 -5.51
N MET A 132 5.36 17.83 -6.28
CA MET A 132 4.11 17.35 -6.86
C MET A 132 3.09 16.96 -5.77
N ALA A 133 3.52 16.22 -4.74
CA ALA A 133 2.67 15.85 -3.62
C ALA A 133 2.08 17.10 -2.92
N LYS A 134 2.91 18.11 -2.66
CA LYS A 134 2.46 19.37 -2.07
C LYS A 134 1.42 20.06 -2.94
N ALA A 135 1.64 20.18 -4.25
CA ALA A 135 0.72 20.83 -5.18
C ALA A 135 -0.61 20.08 -5.31
N LEU A 136 -0.57 18.74 -5.28
CA LEU A 136 -1.75 17.87 -5.32
C LEU A 136 -2.50 17.78 -3.99
N GLY A 137 -1.94 18.35 -2.90
CA GLY A 137 -2.52 18.22 -1.55
C GLY A 137 -2.37 16.83 -0.93
N SER A 138 -1.48 15.99 -1.47
CA SER A 138 -1.12 14.70 -0.88
C SER A 138 -0.27 14.92 0.38
N PRO A 139 -0.60 14.29 1.52
CA PRO A 139 0.19 14.43 2.74
C PRO A 139 1.48 13.61 2.70
N ALA A 140 1.61 12.75 1.71
CA ALA A 140 2.73 11.83 1.57
C ALA A 140 3.14 11.64 0.11
N PHE A 141 4.37 11.20 -0.08
CA PHE A 141 4.90 10.72 -1.34
C PHE A 141 5.37 9.27 -1.17
N ARG A 142 4.71 8.33 -1.87
CA ARG A 142 5.10 6.92 -1.85
C ARG A 142 6.26 6.67 -2.80
N VAL A 143 7.21 5.87 -2.34
CA VAL A 143 8.35 5.37 -3.12
C VAL A 143 8.53 3.87 -2.87
N ILE A 144 9.27 3.20 -3.76
CA ILE A 144 9.71 1.82 -3.56
C ILE A 144 11.24 1.78 -3.37
N LEU A 145 11.75 0.67 -2.83
CA LEU A 145 13.17 0.39 -2.87
C LEU A 145 13.52 -0.27 -4.21
N GLY A 146 12.94 -1.41 -4.53
CA GLY A 146 13.27 -2.17 -5.73
C GLY A 146 12.35 -3.34 -6.02
N ASP A 147 12.93 -4.51 -6.27
CA ASP A 147 12.22 -5.78 -6.44
C ASP A 147 13.04 -6.96 -5.86
N SER A 148 12.49 -8.17 -5.90
CA SER A 148 13.15 -9.38 -5.40
C SER A 148 14.54 -9.64 -6.00
N GLY A 149 14.84 -9.10 -7.17
CA GLY A 149 16.16 -9.23 -7.80
C GLY A 149 17.25 -8.41 -7.10
N ASP A 150 16.88 -7.37 -6.36
CA ASP A 150 17.81 -6.55 -5.58
C ASP A 150 18.38 -7.31 -4.39
N ARG A 151 17.67 -8.34 -3.88
CA ARG A 151 18.16 -9.25 -2.85
C ARG A 151 19.37 -10.09 -3.30
N LEU A 152 19.52 -10.29 -4.62
CA LEU A 152 20.62 -11.06 -5.23
C LEU A 152 21.73 -10.17 -5.81
N SER A 153 21.61 -8.85 -5.67
CA SER A 153 22.64 -7.91 -6.13
C SER A 153 23.78 -7.78 -5.10
N ASP A 154 24.91 -7.19 -5.50
CA ASP A 154 26.07 -7.00 -4.62
C ASP A 154 25.69 -6.27 -3.32
N GLY A 155 26.02 -6.87 -2.18
CA GLY A 155 25.64 -6.40 -0.86
C GLY A 155 24.19 -6.67 -0.46
N GLY A 156 23.40 -7.32 -1.34
CA GLY A 156 22.05 -7.75 -1.04
C GLY A 156 21.07 -6.63 -0.75
N ILE A 157 19.99 -6.97 -0.05
CA ILE A 157 18.96 -6.01 0.31
C ILE A 157 19.45 -4.99 1.36
N GLU A 158 20.37 -5.38 2.22
CA GLU A 158 20.93 -4.51 3.25
C GLU A 158 21.69 -3.30 2.63
N ALA A 159 22.43 -3.53 1.55
CA ALA A 159 23.08 -2.43 0.85
C ALA A 159 22.04 -1.49 0.20
N ARG A 160 20.99 -2.04 -0.37
CA ARG A 160 19.87 -1.24 -0.95
C ARG A 160 19.14 -0.43 0.10
N ILE A 161 18.92 -0.99 1.30
CA ILE A 161 18.35 -0.28 2.46
C ILE A 161 19.26 0.87 2.83
N SER A 162 20.56 0.62 3.03
CA SER A 162 21.54 1.64 3.38
C SER A 162 21.59 2.80 2.38
N ASP A 163 21.60 2.48 1.09
CA ASP A 163 21.59 3.49 0.00
C ASP A 163 20.32 4.34 0.02
N THR A 164 19.15 3.69 0.24
CA THR A 164 17.86 4.37 0.34
C THR A 164 17.80 5.27 1.57
N VAL A 165 18.24 4.77 2.74
CA VAL A 165 18.35 5.55 3.98
C VAL A 165 19.23 6.78 3.79
N ALA A 166 20.37 6.64 3.08
CA ALA A 166 21.25 7.77 2.79
C ALA A 166 20.54 8.86 1.94
N VAL A 167 19.74 8.48 0.95
CA VAL A 167 18.92 9.44 0.16
C VAL A 167 17.89 10.13 1.05
N LEU A 168 17.17 9.38 1.87
CA LEU A 168 16.13 9.90 2.75
C LEU A 168 16.72 10.90 3.76
N LYS A 169 17.81 10.53 4.43
CA LYS A 169 18.49 11.40 5.42
C LYS A 169 18.97 12.72 4.82
N ARG A 170 19.57 12.68 3.61
CA ARG A 170 20.03 13.91 2.92
C ARG A 170 18.90 14.87 2.57
N ASN A 171 17.68 14.33 2.36
CA ASN A 171 16.52 15.10 1.94
C ASN A 171 15.51 15.35 3.07
N LYS A 172 15.80 14.94 4.32
CA LYS A 172 14.88 15.07 5.46
C LYS A 172 14.34 16.49 5.63
N THR A 173 15.22 17.47 5.73
CA THR A 173 14.84 18.88 5.89
C THR A 173 13.90 19.34 4.78
N TYR A 174 14.22 18.98 3.52
CA TYR A 174 13.37 19.32 2.37
C TYR A 174 11.97 18.72 2.49
N CYS A 175 11.84 17.46 2.86
CA CYS A 175 10.56 16.77 3.03
C CYS A 175 9.74 17.42 4.16
N VAL A 176 10.37 17.65 5.31
CA VAL A 176 9.74 18.24 6.50
C VAL A 176 9.26 19.68 6.26
N ASP A 177 10.08 20.52 5.62
CA ASP A 177 9.73 21.90 5.28
C ASP A 177 8.55 21.98 4.30
N HIS A 178 8.37 20.97 3.46
CA HIS A 178 7.22 20.86 2.57
C HIS A 178 5.99 20.22 3.24
N GLY A 179 6.13 19.66 4.44
CA GLY A 179 5.07 18.96 5.17
C GLY A 179 4.70 17.60 4.55
N ILE A 180 5.62 16.99 3.79
CA ILE A 180 5.38 15.73 3.08
C ILE A 180 6.13 14.59 3.77
N LYS A 181 5.39 13.54 4.15
CA LYS A 181 5.98 12.28 4.64
C LYS A 181 6.33 11.39 3.46
N ILE A 182 7.36 10.55 3.65
CA ILE A 182 7.76 9.56 2.65
C ILE A 182 7.25 8.19 3.07
N ALA A 183 6.41 7.58 2.23
CA ALA A 183 5.88 6.24 2.45
C ALA A 183 6.66 5.24 1.60
N VAL A 184 7.48 4.41 2.23
CA VAL A 184 8.24 3.35 1.53
C VAL A 184 7.38 2.09 1.49
N GLU A 185 7.25 1.48 0.33
CA GLU A 185 6.45 0.28 0.14
C GLU A 185 7.28 -0.99 0.27
N ASN A 186 6.70 -2.03 0.87
CA ASN A 186 7.15 -3.41 0.72
C ASN A 186 6.76 -3.89 -0.69
N HIS A 187 7.68 -3.81 -1.66
CA HIS A 187 7.38 -3.90 -3.08
C HIS A 187 7.98 -5.13 -3.77
N ALA A 188 7.15 -5.89 -4.49
CA ALA A 188 7.56 -6.95 -5.43
C ALA A 188 8.65 -7.91 -4.89
N GLY A 189 8.62 -8.21 -3.58
CA GLY A 189 9.54 -9.13 -2.92
C GLY A 189 10.92 -8.52 -2.62
N ASP A 190 11.03 -7.19 -2.57
CA ASP A 190 12.27 -6.51 -2.15
C ASP A 190 12.53 -6.65 -0.65
N MET A 191 11.61 -6.20 0.20
CA MET A 191 11.78 -6.18 1.66
C MET A 191 10.70 -6.98 2.38
N HIS A 192 11.13 -7.79 3.35
CA HIS A 192 10.29 -8.29 4.42
C HIS A 192 9.92 -7.13 5.37
N SER A 193 8.81 -7.21 6.09
CA SER A 193 8.37 -6.11 6.97
C SER A 193 9.42 -5.67 7.99
N THR A 194 10.17 -6.61 8.56
CA THR A 194 11.24 -6.31 9.53
C THR A 194 12.40 -5.54 8.90
N GLU A 195 12.70 -5.79 7.63
CA GLU A 195 13.71 -5.05 6.86
C GLU A 195 13.21 -3.64 6.56
N LEU A 196 11.93 -3.49 6.20
CA LEU A 196 11.32 -2.17 6.01
C LEU A 196 11.23 -1.38 7.31
N VAL A 197 10.94 -2.00 8.44
CA VAL A 197 11.02 -1.36 9.77
C VAL A 197 12.41 -0.82 10.02
N THR A 198 13.47 -1.61 9.74
CA THR A 198 14.86 -1.17 9.86
C THR A 198 15.12 0.08 9.01
N LEU A 199 14.70 0.08 7.74
CA LEU A 199 14.83 1.23 6.86
C LEU A 199 14.14 2.48 7.43
N ILE A 200 12.89 2.34 7.89
CA ILE A 200 12.08 3.46 8.43
C ILE A 200 12.76 4.04 9.69
N GLU A 201 13.17 3.18 10.61
CA GLU A 201 13.79 3.63 11.88
C GLU A 201 15.16 4.27 11.64
N GLU A 202 15.98 3.71 10.76
CA GLU A 202 17.26 4.31 10.40
C GLU A 202 17.13 5.63 9.63
N ALA A 203 16.14 5.78 8.76
CA ALA A 203 15.89 7.02 8.03
C ALA A 203 15.32 8.12 8.92
N GLY A 204 14.47 7.73 9.89
CA GLY A 204 13.78 8.60 10.83
C GLY A 204 12.26 8.49 10.68
N SER A 205 11.62 7.79 11.63
CA SER A 205 10.18 7.49 11.63
C SER A 205 9.28 8.71 11.85
N ASP A 206 9.87 9.87 12.14
CA ASP A 206 9.16 11.15 12.23
C ASP A 206 8.68 11.65 10.86
N PHE A 207 9.37 11.31 9.76
CA PHE A 207 9.00 11.71 8.40
C PHE A 207 8.92 10.55 7.39
N VAL A 208 9.47 9.37 7.72
CA VAL A 208 9.38 8.15 6.89
C VAL A 208 8.43 7.16 7.56
N GLY A 209 7.61 6.49 6.76
CA GLY A 209 6.77 5.38 7.19
C GLY A 209 6.49 4.41 6.06
N ALA A 210 5.49 3.57 6.23
CA ALA A 210 5.17 2.50 5.30
C ALA A 210 4.02 2.86 4.35
N ASN A 211 4.15 2.46 3.08
CA ASN A 211 3.03 2.11 2.24
C ASN A 211 2.87 0.58 2.33
N MET A 212 1.81 0.13 2.98
CA MET A 212 1.60 -1.32 3.16
C MET A 212 0.94 -1.93 1.94
N ASP A 213 1.55 -2.98 1.41
CA ASP A 213 0.98 -3.83 0.37
C ASP A 213 0.83 -5.26 0.89
N SER A 214 -0.42 -5.68 1.13
CA SER A 214 -0.74 -7.01 1.65
C SER A 214 -0.39 -8.13 0.67
N GLY A 215 -0.48 -7.88 -0.64
CA GLY A 215 -0.16 -8.88 -1.64
C GLY A 215 1.34 -9.07 -1.87
N ASN A 216 2.14 -8.02 -1.67
CA ASN A 216 3.59 -8.10 -1.77
C ASN A 216 4.25 -8.82 -0.57
N ALA A 217 3.60 -8.83 0.59
CA ALA A 217 4.08 -9.56 1.78
C ALA A 217 4.36 -11.03 1.46
N VAL A 218 3.45 -11.68 0.74
CA VAL A 218 3.57 -13.09 0.35
C VAL A 218 4.81 -13.37 -0.50
N TRP A 219 5.26 -12.38 -1.29
CA TRP A 219 6.46 -12.55 -2.14
C TRP A 219 7.76 -12.56 -1.35
N THR A 220 7.73 -12.13 -0.09
CA THR A 220 8.82 -12.28 0.89
C THR A 220 8.55 -13.39 1.88
N LEU A 221 7.64 -14.32 1.56
CA LEU A 221 7.27 -15.46 2.41
C LEU A 221 6.71 -14.99 3.77
N GLU A 222 5.97 -13.90 3.79
CA GLU A 222 5.42 -13.31 4.99
C GLU A 222 3.89 -13.39 4.98
N ASP A 223 3.30 -13.78 6.11
CA ASP A 223 1.86 -13.69 6.31
C ASP A 223 1.43 -12.22 6.31
N PRO A 224 0.40 -11.81 5.53
CA PRO A 224 -0.03 -10.41 5.46
C PRO A 224 -0.52 -9.84 6.80
N VAL A 225 -1.04 -10.66 7.73
CA VAL A 225 -1.45 -10.20 9.06
C VAL A 225 -0.22 -9.89 9.92
N GLU A 226 0.85 -10.71 9.82
CA GLU A 226 2.12 -10.42 10.50
C GLU A 226 2.82 -9.20 9.89
N ASN A 227 2.78 -9.04 8.57
CA ASN A 227 3.25 -7.83 7.89
C ASN A 227 2.54 -6.58 8.46
N LEU A 228 1.22 -6.61 8.56
CA LEU A 228 0.43 -5.54 9.17
C LEU A 228 0.80 -5.32 10.64
N ARG A 229 1.04 -6.38 11.41
CA ARG A 229 1.44 -6.29 12.83
C ARG A 229 2.74 -5.51 13.00
N ASN A 230 3.70 -5.75 12.10
CA ASN A 230 5.00 -5.10 12.13
C ASN A 230 4.94 -3.65 11.61
N LEU A 231 4.21 -3.41 10.51
CA LEU A 231 4.21 -2.12 9.80
C LEU A 231 3.09 -1.17 10.23
N GLY A 232 2.01 -1.66 10.86
CA GLY A 232 0.80 -0.87 11.10
C GLY A 232 1.04 0.45 11.85
N LYS A 233 1.94 0.46 12.85
CA LYS A 233 2.29 1.71 13.56
C LYS A 233 3.02 2.74 12.70
N TYR A 234 3.59 2.31 11.57
CA TYR A 234 4.29 3.17 10.61
C TYR A 234 3.45 3.50 9.36
N ALA A 235 2.22 2.99 9.28
CA ALA A 235 1.39 3.13 8.10
C ALA A 235 1.06 4.58 7.76
N ILE A 236 1.42 5.02 6.57
CA ILE A 236 1.09 6.34 6.00
C ILE A 236 0.05 6.19 4.88
N THR A 237 0.28 5.23 3.98
CA THR A 237 -0.59 4.89 2.85
C THR A 237 -0.68 3.37 2.69
N THR A 238 -1.55 2.91 1.79
CA THR A 238 -1.69 1.49 1.49
C THR A 238 -1.97 1.25 0.01
N SER A 239 -1.56 0.07 -0.49
CA SER A 239 -1.90 -0.50 -1.79
C SER A 239 -2.30 -1.95 -1.55
N LEU A 240 -3.57 -2.17 -1.11
CA LEU A 240 -3.99 -3.47 -0.60
C LEU A 240 -4.63 -4.34 -1.67
N ARG A 241 -4.33 -5.64 -1.61
CA ARG A 241 -4.93 -6.70 -2.43
C ARG A 241 -4.99 -8.01 -1.66
N ASP A 242 -5.83 -8.92 -2.10
CA ASP A 242 -5.81 -10.30 -1.64
C ASP A 242 -4.87 -11.13 -2.50
N THR A 243 -4.46 -12.29 -2.01
CA THR A 243 -3.55 -13.20 -2.72
C THR A 243 -4.03 -14.63 -2.55
N ALA A 244 -4.24 -15.32 -3.66
CA ALA A 244 -4.43 -16.77 -3.67
C ALA A 244 -3.06 -17.46 -3.68
N LEU A 245 -2.92 -18.49 -2.83
CA LEU A 245 -1.73 -19.33 -2.73
C LEU A 245 -2.09 -20.77 -3.02
N TRP A 246 -1.23 -21.48 -3.78
CA TRP A 246 -1.35 -22.92 -3.99
C TRP A 246 0.03 -23.56 -4.19
N GLU A 247 0.14 -24.81 -3.82
CA GLU A 247 1.36 -25.59 -4.06
C GLU A 247 1.61 -25.76 -5.56
N SER A 248 2.87 -25.59 -5.98
CA SER A 248 3.34 -25.82 -7.33
C SER A 248 4.53 -26.78 -7.36
N GLU A 249 4.95 -27.19 -8.56
CA GLU A 249 6.03 -28.16 -8.74
C GLU A 249 7.30 -27.75 -8.00
N ASN A 250 7.70 -26.48 -8.13
CA ASN A 250 8.95 -25.96 -7.57
C ASN A 250 8.79 -25.19 -6.24
N GLY A 251 7.60 -25.15 -5.68
CA GLY A 251 7.35 -24.42 -4.43
C GLY A 251 5.90 -24.01 -4.26
N VAL A 252 5.64 -22.70 -4.18
CA VAL A 252 4.32 -22.10 -4.01
C VAL A 252 4.10 -21.06 -5.10
N THR A 253 2.91 -21.04 -5.69
CA THR A 253 2.52 -19.97 -6.61
C THR A 253 1.58 -19.00 -5.89
N ALA A 254 1.88 -17.71 -6.00
CA ALA A 254 1.05 -16.60 -5.53
C ALA A 254 0.39 -15.89 -6.71
N GLN A 255 -0.90 -15.59 -6.58
CA GLN A 255 -1.64 -14.77 -7.54
C GLN A 255 -2.40 -13.68 -6.79
N TRP A 256 -2.20 -12.44 -7.18
CA TRP A 256 -3.01 -11.34 -6.66
C TRP A 256 -4.45 -11.46 -7.15
N THR A 257 -5.38 -11.28 -6.23
CA THR A 257 -6.82 -11.44 -6.47
C THR A 257 -7.60 -10.25 -5.91
N ALA A 258 -8.87 -10.18 -6.28
CA ALA A 258 -9.79 -9.25 -5.63
C ALA A 258 -9.96 -9.62 -4.15
N MET A 259 -10.25 -8.63 -3.31
CA MET A 259 -10.50 -8.83 -1.89
C MET A 259 -11.59 -9.87 -1.66
N GLY A 260 -11.27 -10.92 -0.89
CA GLY A 260 -12.15 -12.05 -0.58
C GLY A 260 -12.11 -13.19 -1.60
N GLU A 261 -11.23 -13.15 -2.60
CA GLU A 261 -11.04 -14.21 -3.60
C GLU A 261 -9.70 -14.95 -3.41
N GLY A 262 -8.88 -14.53 -2.45
CA GLY A 262 -7.60 -15.13 -2.09
C GLY A 262 -7.66 -16.00 -0.85
N THR A 263 -6.51 -16.20 -0.24
CA THR A 263 -6.30 -17.04 0.95
C THR A 263 -5.92 -16.23 2.19
N VAL A 264 -5.79 -14.91 2.09
CA VAL A 264 -5.48 -14.04 3.23
C VAL A 264 -6.65 -14.05 4.20
N ASP A 265 -6.39 -14.16 5.51
CA ASP A 265 -7.41 -13.97 6.54
C ASP A 265 -7.78 -12.48 6.65
N LEU A 266 -8.61 -12.02 5.70
CA LEU A 266 -9.04 -10.62 5.62
C LEU A 266 -9.82 -10.18 6.85
N LYS A 267 -10.49 -11.09 7.55
CA LYS A 267 -11.20 -10.75 8.79
C LYS A 267 -10.20 -10.31 9.86
N SER A 268 -9.23 -11.16 10.17
CA SER A 268 -8.17 -10.83 11.13
C SER A 268 -7.36 -9.63 10.69
N TYR A 269 -7.07 -9.52 9.37
CA TYR A 269 -6.36 -8.39 8.80
C TYR A 269 -7.08 -7.06 9.08
N PHE A 270 -8.37 -6.93 8.74
CA PHE A 270 -9.10 -5.67 8.92
C PHE A 270 -9.50 -5.40 10.37
N GLU A 271 -9.67 -6.41 11.21
CA GLU A 271 -9.82 -6.23 12.65
C GLU A 271 -8.55 -5.64 13.28
N LEU A 272 -7.37 -6.09 12.86
CA LEU A 272 -6.09 -5.54 13.29
C LEU A 272 -5.85 -4.16 12.68
N TYR A 273 -6.14 -3.99 11.38
CA TYR A 273 -6.02 -2.72 10.66
C TYR A 273 -6.80 -1.59 11.35
N ALA A 274 -8.04 -1.84 11.72
CA ALA A 274 -8.87 -0.86 12.41
C ALA A 274 -8.28 -0.41 13.77
N LYS A 275 -7.47 -1.24 14.40
CA LYS A 275 -6.77 -0.92 15.66
C LYS A 275 -5.48 -0.14 15.42
N LEU A 276 -4.66 -0.57 14.45
CA LEU A 276 -3.34 -0.02 14.23
C LEU A 276 -3.33 1.18 13.27
N CYS A 277 -4.23 1.20 12.29
CA CYS A 277 -4.25 2.16 11.18
C CYS A 277 -5.59 2.92 11.04
N PRO A 278 -6.26 3.37 12.13
CA PRO A 278 -7.63 3.91 12.08
C PRO A 278 -7.77 5.19 11.25
N ASN A 279 -6.66 5.81 10.87
CA ASN A 279 -6.61 7.07 10.12
C ASN A 279 -6.01 6.91 8.71
N THR A 280 -5.53 5.74 8.36
CA THR A 280 -4.94 5.45 7.06
C THR A 280 -6.03 4.96 6.10
N ALA A 281 -6.07 5.49 4.88
CA ALA A 281 -7.02 5.03 3.88
C ALA A 281 -6.66 3.64 3.37
N VAL A 282 -7.67 2.84 3.05
CA VAL A 282 -7.54 1.59 2.30
C VAL A 282 -7.62 1.92 0.82
N ASN A 283 -6.53 1.72 0.07
CA ASN A 283 -6.52 1.84 -1.37
C ASN A 283 -6.38 0.45 -1.99
N ILE A 284 -7.34 0.06 -2.82
CA ILE A 284 -7.37 -1.25 -3.47
C ILE A 284 -6.47 -1.24 -4.70
N GLU A 285 -5.51 -2.17 -4.75
CA GLU A 285 -4.59 -2.33 -5.88
C GLU A 285 -4.63 -3.75 -6.45
N THR A 286 -5.80 -4.22 -6.83
CA THR A 286 -5.89 -5.53 -7.45
C THR A 286 -5.34 -5.51 -8.88
N ILE A 287 -4.28 -6.31 -9.10
CA ILE A 287 -3.68 -6.53 -10.42
C ILE A 287 -3.93 -7.99 -10.79
N SER A 288 -4.82 -8.23 -11.74
CA SER A 288 -5.19 -9.58 -12.17
C SER A 288 -4.22 -10.17 -13.19
N GLY A 289 -4.25 -11.52 -13.33
CA GLY A 289 -3.52 -12.24 -14.36
C GLY A 289 -2.00 -12.30 -14.12
N PHE A 290 -1.56 -12.12 -12.89
CA PHE A 290 -0.14 -12.07 -12.53
C PHE A 290 0.20 -13.17 -11.53
N ASN A 291 0.78 -14.28 -12.04
CA ASN A 291 1.21 -15.41 -11.22
C ASN A 291 2.70 -15.29 -10.92
N ARG A 292 3.06 -15.47 -9.65
CA ARG A 292 4.45 -15.51 -9.19
C ARG A 292 4.75 -16.86 -8.55
N GLU A 293 5.59 -17.68 -9.18
CA GLU A 293 6.12 -18.87 -8.54
C GLU A 293 7.27 -18.48 -7.59
N LEU A 294 7.11 -18.81 -6.32
CA LEU A 294 8.12 -18.74 -5.27
C LEU A 294 8.76 -20.13 -5.20
N ARG A 295 9.95 -20.28 -5.77
CA ARG A 295 10.61 -21.59 -5.99
C ARG A 295 11.29 -22.10 -4.72
N THR A 296 10.52 -22.25 -3.64
CA THR A 296 11.04 -22.57 -2.29
C THR A 296 11.69 -23.95 -2.20
N LYS A 297 11.40 -24.86 -3.15
CA LYS A 297 12.07 -26.17 -3.26
C LYS A 297 13.44 -26.08 -3.97
N ASP A 298 13.76 -24.94 -4.59
CA ASP A 298 15.05 -24.71 -5.26
C ASP A 298 16.05 -24.07 -4.29
N LYS A 299 17.21 -24.69 -4.12
CA LYS A 299 18.30 -24.14 -3.30
C LYS A 299 18.76 -22.75 -3.74
N ALA A 300 18.63 -22.44 -5.04
CA ALA A 300 19.03 -21.14 -5.58
C ALA A 300 18.11 -20.00 -5.06
N PHE A 301 16.84 -20.27 -4.76
CA PHE A 301 15.90 -19.32 -4.20
C PHE A 301 16.40 -18.77 -2.85
N TRP A 302 16.95 -19.65 -2.01
CA TRP A 302 17.39 -19.28 -0.66
C TRP A 302 18.66 -18.44 -0.61
N LYS A 303 19.35 -18.27 -1.74
CA LYS A 303 20.45 -17.28 -1.85
C LYS A 303 20.00 -15.83 -1.61
N ALA A 304 18.72 -15.55 -1.85
CA ALA A 304 18.11 -14.26 -1.53
C ALA A 304 17.88 -14.04 -0.01
N TRP A 305 18.07 -15.08 0.79
CA TRP A 305 17.83 -15.10 2.23
C TRP A 305 19.06 -15.58 3.00
N PRO A 306 20.19 -14.83 2.96
CA PRO A 306 21.47 -15.29 3.53
C PRO A 306 21.43 -15.45 5.06
N LYS A 307 20.48 -14.83 5.74
CA LYS A 307 20.26 -14.96 7.21
C LYS A 307 19.34 -16.12 7.59
N GLY A 308 18.91 -16.92 6.63
CA GLY A 308 17.96 -18.01 6.81
C GLY A 308 16.54 -17.68 6.34
N GLU A 309 15.64 -18.60 6.53
CA GLU A 309 14.23 -18.43 6.18
C GLU A 309 13.62 -17.26 7.00
N PRO A 310 12.81 -16.38 6.36
CA PRO A 310 12.16 -15.30 7.08
C PRO A 310 11.15 -15.85 8.10
N THR A 311 10.91 -15.12 9.17
CA THR A 311 9.88 -15.44 10.16
C THR A 311 8.51 -15.11 9.63
N GLY A 312 7.49 -15.90 9.98
CA GLY A 312 6.10 -15.69 9.52
C GLY A 312 5.73 -16.44 8.23
N TYR A 313 6.53 -17.43 7.90
CA TYR A 313 6.30 -18.36 6.77
C TYR A 313 5.47 -19.56 7.19
#